data_5848d7c0b2f83c8c1a8b9cc82ae88a30
#
_entry.id   5848d7c0b2f83c8c1a8b9cc82ae88a30
#
_cell.length_a   1.000
_cell.length_b   1.000
_cell.length_c   1.000
_cell.angle_alpha   90.00
_cell.angle_beta   90.00
_cell.angle_gamma   90.00
#
_symmetry.space_group_name_H-M   'P 1'
#
loop_
_entity.id
_entity.type
_entity.pdbx_description
1 polymer ?
#
loop_
_entity_poly.entity_id
_entity_poly.type
_entity_poly.pdbx_seq_one_letter_code
_entity_poly.pdbx_strand_id
1 'polypeptide(L)'
;SSAASDVYKRQVGVAKTRVRQVMLIGGGRMGYYLARQLLATGMDVKIIESDAKRCEELSQLLPEATILHGDGTDQHLLQEEGIEHMDAIAALTGIDEENIIISLFAGRTTRAKVITKVNRSSYEPLVGSLSLDSVFYPRNICADNVVRYVRAMQNSDAYASMETLCKIVSNKVEAMEFRVTASADFCGIPL
;
A
#
# COMPACT_ATOMS: atom_id res chain seq x y z
N SER A 1 11.10 -20.03 -21.25
CA SER A 1 9.68 -20.20 -20.87
C SER A 1 9.06 -18.94 -20.23
N SER A 2 9.85 -17.97 -19.78
CA SER A 2 9.39 -16.71 -19.16
C SER A 2 8.72 -15.76 -20.18
N ALA A 3 9.33 -15.51 -21.33
CA ALA A 3 8.84 -14.51 -22.31
C ALA A 3 7.47 -14.83 -22.90
N ALA A 4 7.15 -16.11 -23.18
CA ALA A 4 5.85 -16.50 -23.70
C ALA A 4 4.72 -16.33 -22.66
N SER A 5 5.00 -16.56 -21.38
CA SER A 5 4.08 -16.31 -20.28
C SER A 5 3.76 -14.81 -20.13
N ASP A 6 4.76 -13.95 -20.33
CA ASP A 6 4.58 -12.50 -20.21
C ASP A 6 3.82 -11.91 -21.39
N VAL A 7 4.02 -12.45 -22.60
CA VAL A 7 3.21 -12.07 -23.79
C VAL A 7 1.76 -12.48 -23.60
N TYR A 8 1.49 -13.69 -23.12
CA TYR A 8 0.13 -14.18 -22.87
C TYR A 8 -0.59 -13.31 -21.79
N LYS A 9 0.08 -12.99 -20.69
CA LYS A 9 -0.45 -12.11 -19.64
C LYS A 9 -0.81 -10.72 -20.16
N ARG A 10 -0.04 -10.17 -21.11
CA ARG A 10 -0.36 -8.90 -21.77
C ARG A 10 -1.61 -9.01 -22.65
N GLN A 11 -1.75 -10.09 -23.42
CA GLN A 11 -2.89 -10.30 -24.33
C GLN A 11 -4.22 -10.50 -23.59
N VAL A 12 -4.20 -11.11 -22.40
CA VAL A 12 -5.42 -11.32 -21.57
C VAL A 12 -5.67 -10.19 -20.56
N GLY A 13 -4.97 -9.05 -20.67
CA GLY A 13 -5.17 -7.89 -19.79
C GLY A 13 -4.66 -8.09 -18.36
N VAL A 14 -3.91 -9.15 -18.07
CA VAL A 14 -3.33 -9.46 -16.76
C VAL A 14 -1.89 -8.89 -16.63
N ALA A 15 -1.37 -8.25 -17.69
CA ALA A 15 -0.07 -7.59 -17.61
C ALA A 15 -0.16 -6.42 -16.62
N LYS A 16 0.37 -6.62 -15.42
CA LYS A 16 0.56 -5.54 -14.45
C LYS A 16 1.48 -4.50 -15.09
N THR A 17 0.98 -3.29 -15.30
CA THR A 17 1.83 -2.15 -15.62
C THR A 17 2.86 -2.05 -14.51
N ARG A 18 4.14 -2.07 -14.86
CA ARG A 18 5.20 -2.01 -13.85
C ARG A 18 5.18 -0.61 -13.25
N VAL A 19 4.83 -0.51 -11.97
CA VAL A 19 4.90 0.73 -11.20
C VAL A 19 6.36 1.17 -11.14
N ARG A 20 6.63 2.41 -11.54
CA ARG A 20 7.95 3.02 -11.51
C ARG A 20 7.95 4.33 -10.74
N GLN A 21 6.96 5.19 -10.98
CA GLN A 21 6.85 6.51 -10.41
C GLN A 21 5.81 6.53 -9.30
N VAL A 22 6.24 6.87 -8.10
CA VAL A 22 5.38 6.86 -6.91
C VAL A 22 5.43 8.21 -6.22
N MET A 23 4.26 8.79 -5.96
CA MET A 23 4.11 9.99 -5.16
C MET A 23 3.56 9.64 -3.77
N LEU A 24 4.28 10.04 -2.74
CA LEU A 24 3.87 9.90 -1.34
C LEU A 24 3.52 11.29 -0.80
N ILE A 25 2.31 11.45 -0.27
CA ILE A 25 1.85 12.69 0.33
C ILE A 25 1.82 12.50 1.84
N GLY A 26 2.80 13.12 2.51
CA GLY A 26 3.12 12.95 3.91
C GLY A 26 4.44 12.19 4.13
N GLY A 27 5.47 12.92 4.59
CA GLY A 27 6.82 12.42 4.86
C GLY A 27 7.05 11.95 6.31
N GLY A 28 5.99 11.67 7.06
CA GLY A 28 6.06 11.14 8.41
C GLY A 28 6.76 9.78 8.47
N ARG A 29 6.72 9.11 9.62
CA ARG A 29 7.38 7.80 9.81
C ARG A 29 6.97 6.77 8.76
N MET A 30 5.68 6.68 8.44
CA MET A 30 5.19 5.73 7.44
C MET A 30 5.69 6.07 6.05
N GLY A 31 5.61 7.34 5.63
CA GLY A 31 6.14 7.82 4.35
C GLY A 31 7.62 7.49 4.20
N TYR A 32 8.43 7.75 5.23
CA TYR A 32 9.85 7.41 5.24
C TYR A 32 10.12 5.93 5.02
N TYR A 33 9.48 5.03 5.82
CA TYR A 33 9.74 3.60 5.69
C TYR A 33 9.26 3.04 4.35
N LEU A 34 8.12 3.54 3.86
CA LEU A 34 7.60 3.14 2.55
C LEU A 34 8.53 3.60 1.43
N ALA A 35 8.95 4.88 1.44
CA ALA A 35 9.88 5.43 0.45
C ALA A 35 11.17 4.61 0.39
N ARG A 36 11.78 4.31 1.54
CA ARG A 36 13.00 3.50 1.61
C ARG A 36 12.86 2.13 0.98
N GLN A 37 11.70 1.47 1.19
CA GLN A 37 11.45 0.15 0.60
C GLN A 37 11.22 0.25 -0.92
N LEU A 38 10.50 1.27 -1.39
CA LEU A 38 10.24 1.49 -2.80
C LEU A 38 11.52 1.81 -3.57
N LEU A 39 12.36 2.70 -3.04
CA LEU A 39 13.68 3.02 -3.60
C LEU A 39 14.56 1.77 -3.73
N ALA A 40 14.59 0.91 -2.70
CA ALA A 40 15.34 -0.34 -2.74
C ALA A 40 14.87 -1.30 -3.86
N THR A 41 13.66 -1.14 -4.39
CA THR A 41 13.14 -1.90 -5.54
C THR A 41 13.37 -1.20 -6.89
N GLY A 42 14.07 -0.04 -6.89
CA GLY A 42 14.38 0.74 -8.08
C GLY A 42 13.19 1.57 -8.61
N MET A 43 12.29 1.97 -7.74
CA MET A 43 11.22 2.92 -8.06
C MET A 43 11.66 4.35 -7.82
N ASP A 44 11.18 5.27 -8.64
CA ASP A 44 11.36 6.70 -8.46
C ASP A 44 10.31 7.20 -7.45
N VAL A 45 10.76 7.80 -6.35
CA VAL A 45 9.89 8.23 -5.26
C VAL A 45 9.94 9.74 -5.09
N LYS A 46 8.77 10.36 -5.12
CA LYS A 46 8.55 11.77 -4.83
C LYS A 46 7.75 11.87 -3.52
N ILE A 47 8.20 12.70 -2.57
CA ILE A 47 7.53 12.92 -1.28
C ILE A 47 7.15 14.39 -1.17
N ILE A 48 5.87 14.66 -0.88
CA ILE A 48 5.37 15.99 -0.55
C ILE A 48 5.16 16.04 0.97
N GLU A 49 5.80 16.99 1.63
CA GLU A 49 5.76 17.16 3.09
C GLU A 49 5.61 18.64 3.44
N SER A 50 4.73 18.94 4.38
CA SER A 50 4.40 20.32 4.78
C SER A 50 5.37 20.91 5.81
N ASP A 51 6.08 20.07 6.56
CA ASP A 51 7.08 20.50 7.56
C ASP A 51 8.46 20.66 6.91
N ALA A 52 8.96 21.89 6.85
CA ALA A 52 10.26 22.21 6.25
C ALA A 52 11.43 21.47 6.92
N LYS A 53 11.41 21.35 8.27
CA LYS A 53 12.45 20.61 8.99
C LYS A 53 12.43 19.13 8.63
N ARG A 54 11.21 18.58 8.50
CA ARG A 54 11.05 17.19 8.08
C ARG A 54 11.53 16.96 6.65
N CYS A 55 11.33 17.93 5.75
CA CYS A 55 11.89 17.89 4.40
C CYS A 55 13.41 17.83 4.41
N GLU A 56 14.07 18.65 5.23
CA GLU A 56 15.54 18.65 5.39
C GLU A 56 16.04 17.28 5.91
N GLU A 57 15.39 16.73 6.94
CA GLU A 57 15.72 15.40 7.46
C GLU A 57 15.57 14.31 6.39
N LEU A 58 14.43 14.32 5.67
CA LEU A 58 14.17 13.34 4.63
C LEU A 58 15.17 13.42 3.48
N SER A 59 15.59 14.62 3.07
CA SER A 59 16.58 14.81 2.03
C SER A 59 17.94 14.20 2.40
N GLN A 60 18.29 14.20 3.70
CA GLN A 60 19.51 13.56 4.17
C GLN A 60 19.36 12.04 4.28
N LEU A 61 18.18 11.55 4.72
CA LEU A 61 17.92 10.13 4.95
C LEU A 61 17.60 9.35 3.66
N LEU A 62 17.08 10.03 2.64
CA LEU A 62 16.63 9.46 1.37
C LEU A 62 17.18 10.28 0.19
N PRO A 63 18.51 10.28 -0.03
CA PRO A 63 19.13 11.11 -1.09
C PRO A 63 18.68 10.77 -2.52
N GLU A 64 18.11 9.59 -2.71
CA GLU A 64 17.58 9.12 -3.99
C GLU A 64 16.12 9.55 -4.23
N ALA A 65 15.41 10.05 -3.20
CA ALA A 65 14.04 10.53 -3.33
C ALA A 65 13.98 12.00 -3.69
N THR A 66 12.98 12.41 -4.43
CA THR A 66 12.65 13.82 -4.61
C THR A 66 11.78 14.29 -3.45
N ILE A 67 12.31 15.22 -2.65
CA ILE A 67 11.57 15.77 -1.50
C ILE A 67 11.08 17.18 -1.86
N LEU A 68 9.78 17.40 -1.69
CA LEU A 68 9.11 18.66 -1.99
C LEU A 68 8.46 19.21 -0.73
N HIS A 69 8.80 20.44 -0.38
CA HIS A 69 8.14 21.15 0.70
C HIS A 69 6.84 21.78 0.19
N GLY A 70 5.71 21.37 0.73
CA GLY A 70 4.42 21.93 0.36
C GLY A 70 3.22 21.23 1.01
N ASP A 71 2.07 21.86 0.87
CA ASP A 71 0.80 21.32 1.35
C ASP A 71 0.26 20.29 0.35
N GLY A 72 0.15 19.04 0.76
CA GLY A 72 -0.39 17.95 -0.06
C GLY A 72 -1.88 18.08 -0.39
N THR A 73 -2.61 19.02 0.21
CA THR A 73 -3.99 19.33 -0.14
C THR A 73 -4.10 20.38 -1.26
N ASP A 74 -3.00 21.04 -1.59
CA ASP A 74 -2.95 22.00 -2.69
C ASP A 74 -2.93 21.27 -4.04
N GLN A 75 -4.06 21.31 -4.73
CA GLN A 75 -4.24 20.66 -6.03
C GLN A 75 -3.32 21.25 -7.12
N HIS A 76 -3.01 22.55 -7.05
CA HIS A 76 -2.08 23.20 -7.97
C HIS A 76 -0.69 22.63 -7.84
N LEU A 77 -0.18 22.54 -6.61
CA LEU A 77 1.10 21.93 -6.32
C LEU A 77 1.17 20.50 -6.84
N LEU A 78 0.13 19.69 -6.58
CA LEU A 78 0.10 18.31 -7.04
C LEU A 78 0.16 18.20 -8.57
N GLN A 79 -0.51 19.11 -9.29
CA GLN A 79 -0.51 19.16 -10.76
C GLN A 79 0.86 19.61 -11.29
N GLU A 80 1.44 20.68 -10.74
CA GLU A 80 2.77 21.16 -11.09
C GLU A 80 3.84 20.09 -10.91
N GLU A 81 3.70 19.28 -9.84
CA GLU A 81 4.60 18.18 -9.52
C GLU A 81 4.30 16.88 -10.29
N GLY A 82 3.36 16.95 -11.22
CA GLY A 82 3.10 15.88 -12.18
C GLY A 82 2.34 14.69 -11.62
N ILE A 83 1.37 14.92 -10.73
CA ILE A 83 0.52 13.84 -10.18
C ILE A 83 -0.11 12.98 -11.28
N GLU A 84 -0.39 13.56 -12.46
CA GLU A 84 -1.01 12.87 -13.60
C GLU A 84 -0.11 11.81 -14.24
N HIS A 85 1.20 11.89 -14.01
CA HIS A 85 2.20 11.00 -14.56
C HIS A 85 2.64 9.89 -13.60
N MET A 86 2.10 9.89 -12.39
CA MET A 86 2.42 8.88 -11.39
C MET A 86 1.72 7.55 -11.70
N ASP A 87 2.42 6.45 -11.44
CA ASP A 87 1.85 5.10 -11.51
C ASP A 87 1.10 4.74 -10.22
N ALA A 88 1.57 5.27 -9.08
CA ALA A 88 0.93 5.09 -7.78
C ALA A 88 1.04 6.36 -6.92
N ILE A 89 0.02 6.60 -6.10
CA ILE A 89 -0.08 7.73 -5.19
C ILE A 89 -0.51 7.21 -3.83
N ALA A 90 0.17 7.61 -2.76
CA ALA A 90 -0.21 7.25 -1.41
C ALA A 90 -0.42 8.49 -0.53
N ALA A 91 -1.63 8.68 -0.04
CA ALA A 91 -1.98 9.73 0.91
C ALA A 91 -1.75 9.22 2.35
N LEU A 92 -0.70 9.75 3.00
CA LEU A 92 -0.14 9.26 4.26
C LEU A 92 -0.01 10.34 5.33
N THR A 93 -0.72 11.48 5.19
CA THR A 93 -0.66 12.57 6.15
C THR A 93 -1.16 12.14 7.55
N GLY A 94 -1.01 13.01 8.54
CA GLY A 94 -1.51 12.77 9.90
C GLY A 94 -3.04 12.84 10.01
N ILE A 95 -3.72 13.42 9.02
CA ILE A 95 -5.14 13.79 9.04
C ILE A 95 -5.93 12.95 8.05
N ASP A 96 -6.88 12.16 8.55
CA ASP A 96 -7.64 11.20 7.73
C ASP A 96 -8.48 11.90 6.67
N GLU A 97 -9.07 13.05 7.01
CA GLU A 97 -9.89 13.86 6.14
C GLU A 97 -9.08 14.39 4.94
N GLU A 98 -7.85 14.85 5.18
CA GLU A 98 -6.92 15.25 4.11
C GLU A 98 -6.60 14.08 3.20
N ASN A 99 -6.26 12.91 3.76
CA ASN A 99 -5.95 11.71 2.99
C ASN A 99 -7.12 11.30 2.07
N ILE A 100 -8.36 11.40 2.57
CA ILE A 100 -9.56 11.10 1.79
C ILE A 100 -9.71 12.11 0.63
N ILE A 101 -9.58 13.42 0.91
CA ILE A 101 -9.72 14.48 -0.10
C ILE A 101 -8.65 14.36 -1.17
N ILE A 102 -7.39 14.18 -0.77
CA ILE A 102 -6.25 13.97 -1.69
C ILE A 102 -6.53 12.76 -2.60
N SER A 103 -6.98 11.66 -2.01
CA SER A 103 -7.23 10.42 -2.76
C SER A 103 -8.41 10.54 -3.72
N LEU A 104 -9.47 11.26 -3.35
CA LEU A 104 -10.59 11.56 -4.26
C LEU A 104 -10.14 12.45 -5.41
N PHE A 105 -9.30 13.44 -5.16
CA PHE A 105 -8.72 14.28 -6.21
C PHE A 105 -7.84 13.45 -7.15
N ALA A 106 -6.89 12.69 -6.61
CA ALA A 106 -6.02 11.84 -7.39
C ALA A 106 -6.79 10.82 -8.24
N GLY A 107 -7.82 10.17 -7.68
CA GLY A 107 -8.66 9.20 -8.39
C GLY A 107 -9.49 9.79 -9.54
N ARG A 108 -9.75 11.11 -9.52
CA ARG A 108 -10.44 11.82 -10.61
C ARG A 108 -9.50 12.32 -11.69
N THR A 109 -8.28 12.68 -11.30
CA THR A 109 -7.31 13.38 -12.17
C THR A 109 -6.36 12.41 -12.85
N THR A 110 -6.14 11.22 -12.27
CA THR A 110 -5.11 10.29 -12.73
C THR A 110 -5.65 8.88 -12.97
N ARG A 111 -4.83 8.04 -13.59
CA ARG A 111 -5.05 6.59 -13.70
C ARG A 111 -4.15 5.81 -12.73
N ALA A 112 -3.45 6.51 -11.86
CA ALA A 112 -2.58 5.93 -10.86
C ALA A 112 -3.36 5.04 -9.89
N LYS A 113 -2.68 4.09 -9.29
CA LYS A 113 -3.18 3.37 -8.12
C LYS A 113 -3.14 4.29 -6.91
N VAL A 114 -4.30 4.56 -6.31
CA VAL A 114 -4.40 5.47 -5.17
C VAL A 114 -4.60 4.68 -3.88
N ILE A 115 -3.72 4.94 -2.92
CA ILE A 115 -3.71 4.29 -1.61
C ILE A 115 -4.00 5.34 -0.53
N THR A 116 -5.05 5.13 0.25
CA THR A 116 -5.53 6.06 1.27
C THR A 116 -5.31 5.50 2.67
N LYS A 117 -4.54 6.19 3.49
CA LYS A 117 -4.41 5.86 4.91
C LYS A 117 -5.56 6.46 5.70
N VAL A 118 -6.24 5.63 6.52
CA VAL A 118 -7.26 6.06 7.47
C VAL A 118 -6.94 5.46 8.84
N ASN A 119 -6.83 6.30 9.87
CA ASN A 119 -6.50 5.86 11.22
C ASN A 119 -7.75 5.54 12.05
N ARG A 120 -8.87 6.22 11.75
CA ARG A 120 -10.13 6.10 12.49
C ARG A 120 -11.02 5.03 11.86
N SER A 121 -11.23 3.92 12.56
CA SER A 121 -12.17 2.87 12.13
C SER A 121 -13.63 3.35 12.06
N SER A 122 -13.98 4.43 12.78
CA SER A 122 -15.31 5.05 12.68
C SER A 122 -15.63 5.62 11.29
N TYR A 123 -14.62 5.82 10.44
CA TYR A 123 -14.80 6.29 9.05
C TYR A 123 -15.06 5.16 8.07
N GLU A 124 -14.94 3.89 8.48
CA GLU A 124 -15.11 2.74 7.59
C GLU A 124 -16.46 2.74 6.83
N PRO A 125 -17.63 3.04 7.46
CA PRO A 125 -18.89 3.10 6.72
C PRO A 125 -18.94 4.25 5.70
N LEU A 126 -18.37 5.41 6.03
CA LEU A 126 -18.28 6.55 5.13
C LEU A 126 -17.36 6.24 3.96
N VAL A 127 -16.15 5.78 4.25
CA VAL A 127 -15.12 5.43 3.28
C VAL A 127 -15.60 4.36 2.31
N GLY A 128 -16.35 3.36 2.79
CA GLY A 128 -16.96 2.33 1.95
C GLY A 128 -18.00 2.84 0.95
N SER A 129 -18.57 4.04 1.18
CA SER A 129 -19.50 4.70 0.24
C SER A 129 -18.80 5.62 -0.78
N LEU A 130 -17.51 5.93 -0.55
CA LEU A 130 -16.71 6.75 -1.44
C LEU A 130 -16.01 5.87 -2.49
N SER A 131 -15.83 6.42 -3.70
CA SER A 131 -15.11 5.75 -4.79
C SER A 131 -13.60 5.88 -4.60
N LEU A 132 -13.06 5.33 -3.49
CA LEU A 132 -11.65 5.23 -3.23
C LEU A 132 -11.09 3.90 -3.76
N ASP A 133 -9.91 3.93 -4.38
CA ASP A 133 -9.30 2.74 -5.00
C ASP A 133 -8.87 1.72 -3.94
N SER A 134 -8.02 2.15 -3.00
CA SER A 134 -7.54 1.30 -1.91
C SER A 134 -7.47 2.08 -0.61
N VAL A 135 -8.07 1.54 0.44
CA VAL A 135 -8.02 2.13 1.78
C VAL A 135 -7.40 1.13 2.75
N PHE A 136 -6.49 1.59 3.59
CA PHE A 136 -5.92 0.76 4.63
C PHE A 136 -5.95 1.44 6.00
N TYR A 137 -6.08 0.61 7.02
CA TYR A 137 -6.16 1.00 8.41
C TYR A 137 -4.92 0.46 9.15
N PRO A 138 -3.90 1.29 9.41
CA PRO A 138 -2.62 0.83 9.98
C PRO A 138 -2.79 0.07 11.31
N ARG A 139 -3.70 0.53 12.16
CA ARG A 139 -3.98 -0.11 13.45
C ARG A 139 -4.52 -1.54 13.29
N ASN A 140 -5.41 -1.75 12.31
CA ASN A 140 -5.98 -3.06 12.04
C ASN A 140 -4.91 -4.02 11.50
N ILE A 141 -4.08 -3.55 10.55
CA ILE A 141 -2.96 -4.34 10.01
C ILE A 141 -1.99 -4.73 11.12
N CYS A 142 -1.64 -3.81 12.01
CA CYS A 142 -0.77 -4.10 13.14
C CYS A 142 -1.39 -5.13 14.08
N ALA A 143 -2.67 -4.96 14.45
CA ALA A 143 -3.39 -5.90 15.31
C ALA A 143 -3.47 -7.30 14.69
N ASP A 144 -3.80 -7.39 13.39
CA ASP A 144 -3.88 -8.65 12.66
C ASP A 144 -2.52 -9.36 12.59
N ASN A 145 -1.43 -8.62 12.44
CA ASN A 145 -0.08 -9.17 12.49
C ASN A 145 0.27 -9.74 13.87
N VAL A 146 -0.09 -9.03 14.95
CA VAL A 146 0.11 -9.52 16.32
C VAL A 146 -0.71 -10.77 16.59
N VAL A 147 -1.99 -10.78 16.21
CA VAL A 147 -2.86 -11.95 16.34
C VAL A 147 -2.29 -13.17 15.60
N ARG A 148 -1.81 -12.94 14.38
CA ARG A 148 -1.17 -13.99 13.56
C ARG A 148 0.06 -14.57 14.28
N TYR A 149 0.91 -13.69 14.82
CA TYR A 149 2.09 -14.12 15.56
C TYR A 149 1.74 -14.94 16.81
N VAL A 150 0.76 -14.49 17.60
CA VAL A 150 0.31 -15.20 18.81
C VAL A 150 -0.28 -16.57 18.44
N ARG A 151 -1.12 -16.64 17.39
CA ARG A 151 -1.67 -17.91 16.92
C ARG A 151 -0.59 -18.88 16.44
N ALA A 152 0.41 -18.39 15.73
CA ALA A 152 1.55 -19.21 15.31
C ALA A 152 2.35 -19.78 16.49
N MET A 153 2.46 -19.04 17.60
CA MET A 153 3.12 -19.54 18.81
C MET A 153 2.29 -20.59 19.58
N GLN A 154 0.96 -20.51 19.53
CA GLN A 154 0.07 -21.44 20.22
C GLN A 154 -0.05 -22.82 19.53
N ASN A 155 0.08 -22.84 18.18
CA ASN A 155 -0.06 -24.06 17.39
C ASN A 155 1.17 -24.20 16.47
N SER A 156 2.27 -24.73 17.03
CA SER A 156 3.56 -24.81 16.34
C SER A 156 3.55 -25.57 15.01
N ASP A 157 2.63 -26.54 14.82
CA ASP A 157 2.64 -27.40 13.63
C ASP A 157 1.67 -26.94 12.54
N ALA A 158 0.48 -26.42 12.90
CA ALA A 158 -0.55 -26.05 11.91
C ALA A 158 -0.39 -24.63 11.36
N TYR A 159 0.11 -23.66 12.16
CA TYR A 159 0.23 -22.27 11.74
C TYR A 159 1.65 -21.88 11.30
N ALA A 160 2.66 -22.71 11.55
CA ALA A 160 4.03 -22.45 11.07
C ALA A 160 4.12 -22.40 9.53
N SER A 161 3.16 -23.00 8.83
CA SER A 161 3.06 -23.00 7.37
C SER A 161 2.11 -21.93 6.82
N MET A 162 1.48 -21.09 7.65
CA MET A 162 0.56 -20.04 7.19
C MET A 162 1.36 -18.85 6.62
N GLU A 163 1.16 -18.56 5.33
CA GLU A 163 1.82 -17.46 4.62
C GLU A 163 1.00 -16.17 4.66
N THR A 164 -0.29 -16.27 4.51
CA THR A 164 -1.17 -15.11 4.41
C THR A 164 -2.47 -15.31 5.19
N LEU A 165 -2.89 -14.26 5.89
CA LEU A 165 -4.20 -14.16 6.50
C LEU A 165 -4.87 -12.90 5.94
N CYS A 166 -5.98 -13.07 5.22
CA CYS A 166 -6.79 -11.96 4.70
C CYS A 166 -8.18 -12.01 5.31
N LYS A 167 -8.67 -10.87 5.80
CA LYS A 167 -10.07 -10.71 6.18
C LYS A 167 -10.86 -10.20 4.98
N ILE A 168 -11.91 -10.90 4.64
CA ILE A 168 -12.81 -10.58 3.53
C ILE A 168 -14.23 -10.36 4.06
N VAL A 169 -15.11 -9.77 3.21
CA VAL A 169 -16.52 -9.51 3.55
C VAL A 169 -16.65 -8.71 4.86
N SER A 170 -16.07 -7.50 4.89
CA SER A 170 -16.15 -6.58 6.05
C SER A 170 -15.75 -7.25 7.38
N ASN A 171 -14.63 -7.95 7.40
CA ASN A 171 -14.08 -8.67 8.56
C ASN A 171 -14.89 -9.89 9.06
N LYS A 172 -15.89 -10.36 8.31
CA LYS A 172 -16.74 -11.50 8.72
C LYS A 172 -16.18 -12.87 8.34
N VAL A 173 -15.24 -12.90 7.36
CA VAL A 173 -14.65 -14.15 6.88
C VAL A 173 -13.13 -13.99 6.84
N GLU A 174 -12.42 -15.00 7.29
CA GLU A 174 -10.96 -15.09 7.21
C GLU A 174 -10.58 -16.06 6.09
N ALA A 175 -9.73 -15.62 5.16
CA ALA A 175 -9.07 -16.46 4.17
C ALA A 175 -7.62 -16.65 4.60
N MET A 176 -7.17 -17.88 4.66
CA MET A 176 -5.82 -18.25 5.09
C MET A 176 -5.13 -19.02 3.98
N GLU A 177 -3.89 -18.64 3.69
CA GLU A 177 -3.01 -19.33 2.75
C GLU A 177 -1.94 -20.08 3.53
N PHE A 178 -1.78 -21.35 3.23
CA PHE A 178 -0.79 -22.21 3.86
C PHE A 178 0.17 -22.77 2.84
N ARG A 179 1.46 -22.81 3.20
CA ARG A 179 2.45 -23.57 2.43
C ARG A 179 2.29 -25.05 2.75
N VAL A 180 1.89 -25.84 1.76
CA VAL A 180 1.80 -27.29 1.89
C VAL A 180 3.22 -27.88 1.88
N THR A 181 3.59 -28.56 2.96
CA THR A 181 4.83 -29.34 3.03
C THR A 181 4.59 -30.77 2.56
N ALA A 182 5.64 -31.44 2.07
CA ALA A 182 5.54 -32.82 1.57
C ALA A 182 5.10 -33.83 2.64
N SER A 183 5.15 -33.44 3.93
CA SER A 183 4.71 -34.25 5.08
C SER A 183 3.27 -34.00 5.51
N ALA A 184 2.50 -33.19 4.79
CA ALA A 184 1.11 -32.92 5.15
C ALA A 184 0.24 -34.16 4.86
N ASP A 185 -0.62 -34.54 5.81
CA ASP A 185 -1.44 -35.78 5.78
C ASP A 185 -2.39 -35.87 4.59
N PHE A 186 -2.69 -34.76 3.93
CA PHE A 186 -3.54 -34.69 2.73
C PHE A 186 -2.76 -34.66 1.41
N CYS A 187 -1.41 -34.75 1.43
CA CYS A 187 -0.62 -34.82 0.23
C CYS A 187 -0.86 -36.14 -0.52
N GLY A 188 -1.29 -36.01 -1.79
CA GLY A 188 -1.56 -37.19 -2.65
C GLY A 188 -2.99 -37.74 -2.52
N ILE A 189 -3.85 -37.09 -1.75
CA ILE A 189 -5.29 -37.41 -1.69
C ILE A 189 -6.01 -36.54 -2.69
N PRO A 190 -6.75 -37.09 -3.68
CA PRO A 190 -7.56 -36.27 -4.59
C PRO A 190 -8.69 -35.58 -3.82
N LEU A 191 -8.97 -34.31 -4.20
CA LEU A 191 -10.07 -33.49 -3.68
C LEU A 191 -11.43 -34.05 -4.12
#